data_9776352346f101bd2ef4774038b2a382
#
_entry.id   9776352346f101bd2ef4774038b2a382
#
_cell.length_a   1.000
_cell.length_b   1.000
_cell.length_c   1.000
_cell.angle_alpha   90.00
_cell.angle_beta   90.00
_cell.angle_gamma   90.00
#
_symmetry.space_group_name_H-M   'P 1'
#
loop_
_entity.id
_entity.type
_entity.pdbx_description
1 polymer ?
#
loop_
_entity_poly.entity_id
_entity_poly.type
_entity_poly.pdbx_seq_one_letter_code
_entity_poly.pdbx_strand_id
1 'polypeptide(L)'
;TNRMGSLLMILTVVFLFSCHPKPVDPVDPLPSWNETDIKRQLTDYIGVKAAQIPEEDRIAVFDMDGTIACETPLWFEIAVAIQGMIEQVEKDPSLAKLTEYQYARKLSVNPTDTTVLNHWVVNGVNYLDSIIMKSFDQTDHEEYIRYARNYLTTTEAPKYGMVYGDLFYQPMLELLEYLEANKFQIYLVCRLLLEKKKSICPQTIGFDRQHLLGTCQALSPVYPKDKEASFIIQKSIYQPKNDGDGKNKNIYTRLGKVPVMAVGNTTGDFGMFHLVSTSKYPHLAMMINHDDGEREYIYEPYHGTAVPNWQDSLRINNWIQADMSKEFKTVWKNKN
;
A
#
# COMPACT_ATOMS: atom_id res chain seq x y z
N THR A 1 -53.48 36.62 -75.88
CA THR A 1 -53.91 36.53 -74.51
C THR A 1 -52.94 35.69 -73.69
N ASN A 2 -52.05 36.39 -73.02
CA ASN A 2 -51.04 35.79 -72.16
C ASN A 2 -51.63 35.46 -70.78
N ARG A 3 -51.47 34.24 -70.30
CA ARG A 3 -51.63 33.86 -68.90
C ARG A 3 -50.25 33.67 -68.29
N MET A 4 -49.85 34.61 -67.48
CA MET A 4 -48.72 34.46 -66.56
C MET A 4 -49.15 33.60 -65.37
N GLY A 5 -48.55 32.40 -65.22
CA GLY A 5 -48.71 31.59 -64.02
C GLY A 5 -47.65 31.98 -63.00
N SER A 6 -48.09 32.49 -61.83
CA SER A 6 -47.21 32.77 -60.68
C SER A 6 -46.88 31.48 -59.98
N LEU A 7 -45.61 31.16 -59.97
CA LEU A 7 -45.05 30.00 -59.20
C LEU A 7 -44.78 30.46 -57.76
N LEU A 8 -45.57 29.97 -56.82
CA LEU A 8 -45.42 30.25 -55.39
C LEU A 8 -44.36 29.28 -54.80
N MET A 9 -43.18 29.79 -54.53
CA MET A 9 -42.08 29.03 -53.92
C MET A 9 -42.29 29.00 -52.42
N ILE A 10 -42.74 27.85 -51.87
CA ILE A 10 -42.86 27.60 -50.43
C ILE A 10 -41.47 27.26 -49.90
N LEU A 11 -40.87 28.21 -49.12
CA LEU A 11 -39.59 27.99 -48.44
C LEU A 11 -39.85 27.21 -47.14
N THR A 12 -39.58 25.91 -47.13
CA THR A 12 -39.68 25.07 -45.95
C THR A 12 -38.42 25.26 -45.11
N VAL A 13 -38.52 26.04 -44.00
CA VAL A 13 -37.46 26.20 -43.04
C VAL A 13 -37.42 24.94 -42.16
N VAL A 14 -36.45 24.07 -42.40
CA VAL A 14 -36.16 22.92 -41.52
C VAL A 14 -35.36 23.39 -40.33
N PHE A 15 -35.99 23.47 -39.15
CA PHE A 15 -35.31 23.67 -37.89
C PHE A 15 -34.59 22.36 -37.53
N LEU A 16 -33.29 22.30 -37.78
CA LEU A 16 -32.44 21.28 -37.25
C LEU A 16 -32.25 21.55 -35.75
N PHE A 17 -33.01 20.85 -34.90
CA PHE A 17 -32.71 20.77 -33.49
C PHE A 17 -31.40 20.03 -33.32
N SER A 18 -30.30 20.76 -33.18
CA SER A 18 -29.02 20.19 -32.76
C SER A 18 -29.15 19.76 -31.31
N CYS A 19 -29.42 18.48 -31.08
CA CYS A 19 -29.21 17.85 -29.78
C CYS A 19 -27.71 17.89 -29.47
N HIS A 20 -27.27 18.92 -28.78
CA HIS A 20 -25.96 18.86 -28.14
C HIS A 20 -26.10 17.85 -26.99
N PRO A 21 -25.28 16.77 -26.95
CA PRO A 21 -25.23 15.93 -25.76
C PRO A 21 -24.88 16.82 -24.57
N LYS A 22 -25.64 16.71 -23.50
CA LYS A 22 -25.28 17.40 -22.24
C LYS A 22 -23.84 17.00 -21.93
N PRO A 23 -22.97 17.96 -21.51
CA PRO A 23 -21.67 17.61 -21.00
C PRO A 23 -21.88 16.57 -19.90
N VAL A 24 -21.28 15.40 -20.03
CA VAL A 24 -21.19 14.44 -18.93
C VAL A 24 -20.25 15.11 -17.95
N ASP A 25 -20.72 15.41 -16.75
CA ASP A 25 -19.87 15.94 -15.69
C ASP A 25 -18.66 14.98 -15.57
N PRO A 26 -17.44 15.51 -15.51
CA PRO A 26 -16.26 14.66 -15.37
C PRO A 26 -16.45 13.81 -14.11
N VAL A 27 -16.34 12.48 -14.27
CA VAL A 27 -16.44 11.53 -13.17
C VAL A 27 -15.35 11.89 -12.16
N ASP A 28 -15.72 12.11 -10.92
CA ASP A 28 -14.77 12.35 -9.83
C ASP A 28 -13.82 11.14 -9.71
N PRO A 29 -12.51 11.32 -9.89
CA PRO A 29 -11.56 10.19 -9.83
C PRO A 29 -11.30 9.71 -8.41
N LEU A 30 -11.66 10.47 -7.38
CA LEU A 30 -11.38 10.21 -5.97
C LEU A 30 -12.66 10.34 -5.11
N PRO A 31 -13.73 9.56 -5.39
CA PRO A 31 -15.03 9.74 -4.76
C PRO A 31 -15.07 9.44 -3.26
N SER A 32 -14.11 8.64 -2.76
CA SER A 32 -13.94 8.33 -1.33
C SER A 32 -13.08 9.33 -0.56
N TRP A 33 -12.60 10.39 -1.22
CA TRP A 33 -11.97 11.53 -0.59
C TRP A 33 -12.99 12.66 -0.36
N ASN A 34 -12.87 13.36 0.75
CA ASN A 34 -13.63 14.58 0.99
C ASN A 34 -13.16 15.72 0.07
N GLU A 35 -14.06 16.69 -0.19
CA GLU A 35 -13.76 17.86 -1.02
C GLU A 35 -12.88 18.87 -0.26
N THR A 36 -11.59 18.61 -0.23
CA THR A 36 -10.58 19.36 0.51
C THR A 36 -9.49 19.93 -0.39
N ASP A 37 -8.60 20.73 0.18
CA ASP A 37 -7.40 21.20 -0.52
C ASP A 37 -6.47 20.07 -0.92
N ILE A 38 -6.40 18.98 -0.13
CA ILE A 38 -5.56 17.83 -0.43
C ILE A 38 -6.07 17.11 -1.68
N LYS A 39 -7.38 16.82 -1.76
CA LYS A 39 -7.98 16.25 -2.96
C LYS A 39 -7.71 17.10 -4.21
N ARG A 40 -7.85 18.42 -4.11
CA ARG A 40 -7.54 19.35 -5.22
C ARG A 40 -6.08 19.32 -5.61
N GLN A 41 -5.15 19.27 -4.64
CA GLN A 41 -3.73 19.17 -4.92
C GLN A 41 -3.37 17.85 -5.62
N LEU A 42 -3.97 16.72 -5.21
CA LEU A 42 -3.78 15.41 -5.84
C LEU A 42 -4.30 15.42 -7.29
N THR A 43 -5.52 15.90 -7.50
CA THR A 43 -6.11 15.93 -8.85
C THR A 43 -5.40 16.90 -9.79
N ASP A 44 -4.96 18.07 -9.30
CA ASP A 44 -4.14 19.01 -10.06
C ASP A 44 -2.77 18.42 -10.39
N TYR A 45 -2.11 17.80 -9.42
CA TYR A 45 -0.80 17.19 -9.64
C TYR A 45 -0.88 16.06 -10.68
N ILE A 46 -1.79 15.10 -10.49
CA ILE A 46 -1.88 13.91 -11.34
C ILE A 46 -2.45 14.26 -12.73
N GLY A 47 -3.54 15.02 -12.77
CA GLY A 47 -4.25 15.30 -14.02
C GLY A 47 -3.64 16.43 -14.86
N VAL A 48 -2.89 17.36 -14.23
CA VAL A 48 -2.37 18.56 -14.93
C VAL A 48 -0.85 18.59 -14.91
N LYS A 49 -0.23 18.61 -13.73
CA LYS A 49 1.24 18.81 -13.65
C LYS A 49 2.01 17.61 -14.17
N ALA A 50 1.53 16.39 -13.93
CA ALA A 50 2.17 15.17 -14.41
C ALA A 50 2.15 15.05 -15.94
N ALA A 51 1.26 15.74 -16.64
CA ALA A 51 1.26 15.78 -18.11
C ALA A 51 2.57 16.34 -18.70
N GLN A 52 3.33 17.12 -17.92
CA GLN A 52 4.64 17.65 -18.30
C GLN A 52 5.79 16.66 -18.12
N ILE A 53 5.55 15.51 -17.49
CA ILE A 53 6.54 14.47 -17.23
C ILE A 53 6.42 13.41 -18.33
N PRO A 54 7.52 12.97 -18.96
CA PRO A 54 7.50 11.84 -19.89
C PRO A 54 6.87 10.60 -19.21
N GLU A 55 6.07 9.81 -19.93
CA GLU A 55 5.35 8.68 -19.36
C GLU A 55 6.30 7.66 -18.69
N GLU A 56 7.47 7.43 -19.29
CA GLU A 56 8.50 6.54 -18.76
C GLU A 56 9.15 7.04 -17.45
N ASP A 57 8.95 8.30 -17.08
CA ASP A 57 9.46 8.93 -15.85
C ASP A 57 8.34 9.20 -14.83
N ARG A 58 7.07 8.91 -15.15
CA ARG A 58 5.96 8.97 -14.22
C ARG A 58 5.98 7.78 -13.27
N ILE A 59 6.85 7.84 -12.27
CA ILE A 59 7.02 6.79 -11.28
C ILE A 59 6.50 7.26 -9.93
N ALA A 60 5.56 6.51 -9.35
CA ALA A 60 5.05 6.72 -8.00
C ALA A 60 5.45 5.55 -7.09
N VAL A 61 5.90 5.86 -5.88
CA VAL A 61 6.28 4.88 -4.86
C VAL A 61 5.41 5.04 -3.64
N PHE A 62 4.90 3.93 -3.14
CA PHE A 62 4.02 3.90 -1.98
C PHE A 62 4.57 2.96 -0.92
N ASP A 63 4.57 3.38 0.34
CA ASP A 63 4.57 2.39 1.40
C ASP A 63 3.26 1.60 1.38
N MET A 64 3.20 0.47 2.05
CA MET A 64 2.00 -0.35 2.03
C MET A 64 1.28 -0.37 3.38
N ASP A 65 2.00 -0.74 4.44
CA ASP A 65 1.42 -0.87 5.79
C ASP A 65 1.12 0.52 6.36
N GLY A 66 -0.13 0.76 6.76
CA GLY A 66 -0.60 2.07 7.18
C GLY A 66 -0.75 3.09 6.04
N THR A 67 -0.41 2.74 4.80
CA THR A 67 -0.55 3.64 3.64
C THR A 67 -1.61 3.19 2.66
N ILE A 68 -1.57 1.94 2.22
CA ILE A 68 -2.56 1.35 1.30
C ILE A 68 -3.42 0.33 2.02
N ALA A 69 -2.85 -0.38 3.00
CA ALA A 69 -3.53 -1.35 3.83
C ALA A 69 -3.32 -1.02 5.31
N CYS A 70 -4.31 -1.39 6.12
CA CYS A 70 -4.24 -1.23 7.57
C CYS A 70 -3.07 -2.01 8.17
N GLU A 71 -2.37 -1.40 9.11
CA GLU A 71 -1.26 -2.04 9.83
C GLU A 71 -1.58 -2.36 11.29
N THR A 72 -2.72 -1.92 11.78
CA THR A 72 -3.11 -2.06 13.19
C THR A 72 -4.28 -3.04 13.37
N PRO A 73 -4.33 -3.80 14.47
CA PRO A 73 -3.33 -3.87 15.54
C PRO A 73 -2.06 -4.65 15.17
N LEU A 74 -2.08 -5.43 14.09
CA LEU A 74 -0.95 -6.21 13.60
C LEU A 74 -0.82 -6.09 12.08
N TRP A 75 0.41 -5.89 11.62
CA TRP A 75 0.71 -6.02 10.19
C TRP A 75 0.34 -7.40 9.67
N PHE A 76 -0.04 -7.51 8.43
CA PHE A 76 -0.41 -8.77 7.78
C PHE A 76 0.67 -9.85 7.96
N GLU A 77 1.95 -9.48 7.84
CA GLU A 77 3.06 -10.41 8.01
C GLU A 77 3.15 -11.00 9.41
N ILE A 78 2.95 -10.17 10.42
CA ILE A 78 3.01 -10.61 11.81
C ILE A 78 1.82 -11.51 12.13
N ALA A 79 0.62 -11.16 11.66
CA ALA A 79 -0.57 -11.98 11.86
C ALA A 79 -0.39 -13.40 11.29
N VAL A 80 0.08 -13.51 10.04
CA VAL A 80 0.40 -14.80 9.40
C VAL A 80 1.53 -15.55 10.13
N ALA A 81 2.58 -14.82 10.55
CA ALA A 81 3.73 -15.43 11.22
C ALA A 81 3.36 -15.98 12.61
N ILE A 82 2.55 -15.25 13.37
CA ILE A 82 2.04 -15.70 14.67
C ILE A 82 1.26 -17.02 14.50
N GLN A 83 0.35 -17.09 13.53
CA GLN A 83 -0.42 -18.31 13.28
C GLN A 83 0.51 -19.48 12.92
N GLY A 84 1.50 -19.28 12.05
CA GLY A 84 2.47 -20.30 11.71
C GLY A 84 3.26 -20.81 12.92
N MET A 85 3.63 -19.92 13.86
CA MET A 85 4.31 -20.31 15.09
C MET A 85 3.39 -21.10 16.06
N ILE A 86 2.12 -20.73 16.16
CA ILE A 86 1.14 -21.50 16.96
C ILE A 86 1.02 -22.92 16.41
N GLU A 87 0.89 -23.09 15.11
CA GLU A 87 0.81 -24.41 14.47
C GLU A 87 2.11 -25.23 14.63
N GLN A 88 3.27 -24.57 14.70
CA GLN A 88 4.54 -25.26 15.02
C GLN A 88 4.54 -25.79 16.45
N VAL A 89 4.03 -25.04 17.44
CA VAL A 89 3.90 -25.49 18.83
C VAL A 89 2.94 -26.68 18.96
N GLU A 90 1.89 -26.73 18.15
CA GLU A 90 0.97 -27.88 18.11
C GLU A 90 1.68 -29.16 17.65
N LYS A 91 2.62 -29.03 16.71
CA LYS A 91 3.44 -30.16 16.20
C LYS A 91 4.60 -30.51 17.12
N ASP A 92 5.22 -29.51 17.75
CA ASP A 92 6.33 -29.67 18.72
C ASP A 92 6.10 -28.78 19.95
N PRO A 93 5.45 -29.29 21.02
CA PRO A 93 5.19 -28.53 22.24
C PRO A 93 6.45 -28.01 22.95
N SER A 94 7.63 -28.54 22.65
CA SER A 94 8.89 -28.08 23.27
C SER A 94 9.23 -26.63 22.86
N LEU A 95 8.77 -26.17 21.71
CA LEU A 95 8.96 -24.81 21.16
C LEU A 95 8.30 -23.75 22.03
N ALA A 96 7.21 -24.08 22.75
CA ALA A 96 6.52 -23.15 23.64
C ALA A 96 7.40 -22.54 24.75
N LYS A 97 8.58 -23.12 25.03
CA LYS A 97 9.55 -22.62 26.02
C LYS A 97 10.42 -21.50 25.46
N LEU A 98 10.49 -21.35 24.15
CA LEU A 98 11.33 -20.33 23.51
C LEU A 98 10.65 -18.97 23.56
N THR A 99 11.42 -17.92 23.78
CA THR A 99 10.91 -16.56 24.03
C THR A 99 10.08 -16.04 22.87
N GLU A 100 10.51 -16.19 21.63
CA GLU A 100 9.78 -15.73 20.44
C GLU A 100 8.41 -16.43 20.29
N TYR A 101 8.30 -17.72 20.67
CA TYR A 101 7.01 -18.43 20.66
C TYR A 101 6.09 -17.97 21.79
N GLN A 102 6.68 -17.58 22.95
CA GLN A 102 5.91 -16.96 24.02
C GLN A 102 5.36 -15.59 23.62
N TYR A 103 6.14 -14.76 22.90
CA TYR A 103 5.67 -13.50 22.33
C TYR A 103 4.57 -13.72 21.29
N ALA A 104 4.76 -14.66 20.36
CA ALA A 104 3.75 -15.02 19.37
C ALA A 104 2.43 -15.43 20.05
N ARG A 105 2.49 -16.27 21.09
CA ARG A 105 1.32 -16.68 21.86
C ARG A 105 0.62 -15.50 22.56
N LYS A 106 1.37 -14.58 23.16
CA LYS A 106 0.78 -13.38 23.79
C LYS A 106 0.02 -12.55 22.75
N LEU A 107 0.62 -12.27 21.60
CA LEU A 107 -0.01 -11.51 20.51
C LEU A 107 -1.19 -12.24 19.87
N SER A 108 -1.21 -13.58 19.84
CA SER A 108 -2.36 -14.33 19.34
C SER A 108 -3.57 -14.21 20.24
N VAL A 109 -3.36 -14.04 21.55
CA VAL A 109 -4.44 -13.86 22.54
C VAL A 109 -4.86 -12.40 22.65
N ASN A 110 -3.91 -11.48 22.61
CA ASN A 110 -4.14 -10.04 22.67
C ASN A 110 -3.29 -9.32 21.61
N PRO A 111 -3.83 -9.11 20.40
CA PRO A 111 -3.11 -8.46 19.30
C PRO A 111 -2.69 -7.01 19.59
N THR A 112 -3.28 -6.38 20.59
CA THR A 112 -2.98 -5.00 21.02
C THR A 112 -2.08 -4.93 22.24
N ASP A 113 -1.43 -6.04 22.61
CA ASP A 113 -0.55 -6.08 23.79
C ASP A 113 0.67 -5.16 23.62
N THR A 114 0.57 -3.94 24.12
CA THR A 114 1.62 -2.93 24.06
C THR A 114 2.88 -3.37 24.82
N THR A 115 2.76 -4.29 25.79
CA THR A 115 3.94 -4.83 26.50
C THR A 115 4.81 -5.68 25.59
N VAL A 116 4.23 -6.26 24.55
CA VAL A 116 4.94 -6.99 23.49
C VAL A 116 5.31 -6.05 22.36
N LEU A 117 4.34 -5.28 21.84
CA LEU A 117 4.54 -4.41 20.68
C LEU A 117 5.56 -3.31 20.90
N ASN A 118 5.67 -2.74 22.13
CA ASN A 118 6.63 -1.69 22.46
C ASN A 118 7.98 -2.23 22.94
N HIS A 119 8.09 -3.53 23.24
CA HIS A 119 9.31 -4.14 23.82
C HIS A 119 9.80 -5.33 22.99
N TRP A 120 9.62 -5.30 21.68
CA TRP A 120 10.08 -6.36 20.79
C TRP A 120 11.61 -6.47 20.62
N VAL A 121 12.35 -5.43 21.04
CA VAL A 121 13.81 -5.47 21.09
C VAL A 121 14.24 -5.60 22.54
N VAL A 122 14.75 -6.76 22.92
CA VAL A 122 15.27 -7.05 24.28
C VAL A 122 16.70 -7.56 24.15
N ASN A 123 17.62 -6.95 24.85
CA ASN A 123 19.05 -7.30 24.81
C ASN A 123 19.61 -7.34 23.37
N GLY A 124 19.16 -6.44 22.48
CA GLY A 124 19.59 -6.39 21.08
C GLY A 124 18.94 -7.41 20.16
N VAL A 125 18.05 -8.26 20.66
CA VAL A 125 17.28 -9.22 19.84
C VAL A 125 15.93 -8.62 19.49
N ASN A 126 15.65 -8.54 18.20
CA ASN A 126 14.33 -8.16 17.70
C ASN A 126 13.45 -9.40 17.58
N TYR A 127 12.52 -9.54 18.52
CA TYR A 127 11.65 -10.73 18.56
C TYR A 127 10.59 -10.76 17.46
N LEU A 128 10.12 -9.62 16.94
CA LEU A 128 9.22 -9.60 15.78
C LEU A 128 9.93 -10.12 14.52
N ASP A 129 11.17 -9.66 14.27
CA ASP A 129 11.97 -10.20 13.18
C ASP A 129 12.19 -11.72 13.38
N SER A 130 12.44 -12.17 14.63
CA SER A 130 12.58 -13.60 14.95
C SER A 130 11.31 -14.40 14.67
N ILE A 131 10.14 -13.89 15.03
CA ILE A 131 8.83 -14.49 14.72
C ILE A 131 8.67 -14.66 13.20
N ILE A 132 8.89 -13.58 12.45
CA ILE A 132 8.80 -13.60 10.99
C ILE A 132 9.76 -14.61 10.38
N MET A 133 11.02 -14.61 10.80
CA MET A 133 12.08 -15.43 10.21
C MET A 133 11.91 -16.93 10.50
N LYS A 134 11.34 -17.28 11.66
CA LYS A 134 11.21 -18.68 12.09
C LYS A 134 9.88 -19.33 11.71
N SER A 135 8.83 -18.52 11.53
CA SER A 135 7.47 -19.04 11.33
C SER A 135 7.33 -19.98 10.13
N PHE A 136 8.10 -19.78 9.08
CA PHE A 136 8.05 -20.57 7.85
C PHE A 136 9.44 -20.98 7.34
N ASP A 137 10.44 -21.06 8.24
CA ASP A 137 11.73 -21.62 7.89
C ASP A 137 11.57 -23.05 7.33
N GLN A 138 12.30 -23.39 6.28
CA GLN A 138 12.25 -24.68 5.58
C GLN A 138 10.92 -25.01 4.89
N THR A 139 10.04 -24.03 4.69
CA THR A 139 8.79 -24.19 3.94
C THR A 139 9.02 -23.88 2.46
N ASP A 140 8.34 -24.59 1.56
CA ASP A 140 8.30 -24.25 0.14
C ASP A 140 7.65 -22.87 -0.05
N HIS A 141 8.27 -22.02 -0.87
CA HIS A 141 7.86 -20.62 -1.03
C HIS A 141 6.46 -20.47 -1.62
N GLU A 142 6.07 -21.29 -2.59
CA GLU A 142 4.72 -21.21 -3.17
C GLU A 142 3.66 -21.81 -2.23
N GLU A 143 4.02 -22.82 -1.45
CA GLU A 143 3.16 -23.33 -0.38
C GLU A 143 2.88 -22.25 0.67
N TYR A 144 3.93 -21.54 1.09
CA TYR A 144 3.79 -20.41 2.00
C TYR A 144 2.90 -19.29 1.43
N ILE A 145 3.05 -18.93 0.15
CA ILE A 145 2.19 -17.91 -0.48
C ILE A 145 0.72 -18.35 -0.46
N ARG A 146 0.43 -19.62 -0.74
CA ARG A 146 -0.94 -20.17 -0.65
C ARG A 146 -1.48 -20.13 0.78
N TYR A 147 -0.67 -20.52 1.75
CA TYR A 147 -1.00 -20.47 3.17
C TYR A 147 -1.34 -19.04 3.62
N ALA A 148 -0.44 -18.09 3.37
CA ALA A 148 -0.63 -16.69 3.75
C ALA A 148 -1.89 -16.09 3.12
N ARG A 149 -2.14 -16.40 1.84
CA ARG A 149 -3.37 -15.98 1.16
C ARG A 149 -4.61 -16.53 1.85
N ASN A 150 -4.64 -17.84 2.08
CA ASN A 150 -5.78 -18.49 2.74
C ASN A 150 -6.06 -17.82 4.10
N TYR A 151 -5.02 -17.66 4.93
CA TYR A 151 -5.15 -17.03 6.23
C TYR A 151 -5.72 -15.60 6.10
N LEU A 152 -5.14 -14.76 5.26
CA LEU A 152 -5.56 -13.37 5.12
C LEU A 152 -6.97 -13.19 4.55
N THR A 153 -7.44 -14.13 3.73
CA THR A 153 -8.77 -14.07 3.11
C THR A 153 -9.87 -14.78 3.91
N THR A 154 -9.51 -15.52 4.97
CA THR A 154 -10.48 -16.27 5.78
C THR A 154 -10.48 -15.88 7.25
N THR A 155 -9.42 -15.22 7.74
CA THR A 155 -9.30 -14.85 9.15
C THR A 155 -9.77 -13.43 9.39
N GLU A 156 -10.69 -13.26 10.30
CA GLU A 156 -11.23 -11.96 10.70
C GLU A 156 -10.17 -11.19 11.52
N ALA A 157 -9.97 -9.93 11.16
CA ALA A 157 -9.09 -9.03 11.88
C ALA A 157 -9.80 -8.44 13.11
N PRO A 158 -9.10 -8.34 14.25
CA PRO A 158 -9.66 -7.73 15.45
C PRO A 158 -10.16 -6.31 15.19
N LYS A 159 -11.26 -5.91 15.87
CA LYS A 159 -11.93 -4.60 15.79
C LYS A 159 -12.80 -4.40 14.54
N TYR A 160 -12.40 -4.86 13.37
CA TYR A 160 -13.01 -4.39 12.11
C TYR A 160 -14.21 -5.22 11.65
N GLY A 161 -14.34 -6.50 12.09
CA GLY A 161 -15.36 -7.43 11.62
C GLY A 161 -15.22 -7.72 10.11
N MET A 162 -14.00 -7.67 9.62
CA MET A 162 -13.61 -7.96 8.24
C MET A 162 -12.38 -8.86 8.23
N VAL A 163 -12.19 -9.66 7.18
CA VAL A 163 -10.97 -10.44 7.03
C VAL A 163 -9.78 -9.51 6.75
N TYR A 164 -8.57 -9.93 7.15
CA TYR A 164 -7.36 -9.13 6.92
C TYR A 164 -7.22 -8.67 5.46
N GLY A 165 -7.58 -9.54 4.51
CA GLY A 165 -7.46 -9.26 3.08
C GLY A 165 -8.38 -8.16 2.54
N ASP A 166 -9.37 -7.70 3.33
CA ASP A 166 -10.29 -6.62 2.97
C ASP A 166 -9.88 -5.27 3.61
N LEU A 167 -8.83 -5.26 4.44
CA LEU A 167 -8.38 -4.05 5.15
C LEU A 167 -7.50 -3.15 4.28
N PHE A 168 -7.96 -2.84 3.09
CA PHE A 168 -7.36 -1.85 2.20
C PHE A 168 -8.16 -0.54 2.25
N TYR A 169 -7.45 0.58 2.28
CA TYR A 169 -8.07 1.91 2.31
C TYR A 169 -8.65 2.26 0.94
N GLN A 170 -9.97 2.38 0.86
CA GLN A 170 -10.66 2.71 -0.40
C GLN A 170 -10.14 3.99 -1.07
N PRO A 171 -9.89 5.11 -0.35
CA PRO A 171 -9.34 6.31 -0.96
C PRO A 171 -7.98 6.07 -1.61
N MET A 172 -7.17 5.20 -1.04
CA MET A 172 -5.85 4.91 -1.59
C MET A 172 -5.93 4.00 -2.82
N LEU A 173 -6.89 3.05 -2.85
CA LEU A 173 -7.14 2.25 -4.06
C LEU A 173 -7.58 3.13 -5.23
N GLU A 174 -8.48 4.10 -4.99
CA GLU A 174 -8.88 5.09 -6.00
C GLU A 174 -7.69 5.94 -6.49
N LEU A 175 -6.80 6.33 -5.57
CA LEU A 175 -5.60 7.08 -5.92
C LEU A 175 -4.66 6.26 -6.83
N LEU A 176 -4.48 4.97 -6.56
CA LEU A 176 -3.71 4.07 -7.42
C LEU A 176 -4.35 3.95 -8.82
N GLU A 177 -5.67 3.72 -8.89
CA GLU A 177 -6.41 3.65 -10.16
C GLU A 177 -6.29 4.97 -10.95
N TYR A 178 -6.40 6.11 -10.28
CA TYR A 178 -6.26 7.42 -10.92
C TYR A 178 -4.85 7.67 -11.46
N LEU A 179 -3.81 7.24 -10.74
CA LEU A 179 -2.43 7.30 -11.19
C LEU A 179 -2.21 6.40 -12.42
N GLU A 180 -2.71 5.16 -12.41
CA GLU A 180 -2.62 4.24 -13.55
C GLU A 180 -3.30 4.81 -14.79
N ALA A 181 -4.51 5.39 -14.63
CA ALA A 181 -5.22 6.07 -15.72
C ALA A 181 -4.40 7.23 -16.32
N ASN A 182 -3.54 7.87 -15.53
CA ASN A 182 -2.62 8.92 -15.93
C ASN A 182 -1.20 8.40 -16.28
N LYS A 183 -1.07 7.09 -16.56
CA LYS A 183 0.17 6.44 -17.03
C LYS A 183 1.33 6.47 -16.06
N PHE A 184 1.05 6.48 -14.77
CA PHE A 184 2.09 6.27 -13.76
C PHE A 184 2.44 4.77 -13.66
N GLN A 185 3.73 4.51 -13.49
CA GLN A 185 4.25 3.23 -13.03
C GLN A 185 4.29 3.27 -11.50
N ILE A 186 3.57 2.37 -10.85
CA ILE A 186 3.43 2.39 -9.40
C ILE A 186 4.22 1.24 -8.79
N TYR A 187 4.98 1.52 -7.73
CA TYR A 187 5.74 0.53 -6.97
C TYR A 187 5.39 0.61 -5.49
N LEU A 188 5.12 -0.53 -4.88
CA LEU A 188 4.92 -0.65 -3.44
C LEU A 188 6.26 -0.95 -2.76
N VAL A 189 6.63 -0.13 -1.79
CA VAL A 189 7.93 -0.15 -1.13
C VAL A 189 7.76 -0.52 0.34
N CYS A 190 7.81 -1.81 0.64
CA CYS A 190 7.46 -2.37 1.93
C CYS A 190 8.67 -2.57 2.83
N ARG A 191 8.56 -2.22 4.12
CA ARG A 191 9.59 -2.50 5.12
C ARG A 191 9.80 -3.99 5.35
N LEU A 192 8.71 -4.73 5.46
CA LEU A 192 8.70 -6.15 5.81
C LEU A 192 8.74 -7.06 4.58
N LEU A 193 8.67 -8.36 4.82
CA LEU A 193 8.91 -9.38 3.81
C LEU A 193 7.91 -9.34 2.65
N LEU A 194 8.43 -9.24 1.45
CA LEU A 194 7.66 -9.20 0.20
C LEU A 194 6.79 -10.44 -0.03
N GLU A 195 7.22 -11.59 0.44
CA GLU A 195 6.60 -12.88 0.16
C GLU A 195 5.12 -12.90 0.57
N LYS A 196 4.80 -12.30 1.73
CA LYS A 196 3.42 -12.23 2.24
C LYS A 196 2.55 -11.26 1.44
N LYS A 197 3.11 -10.12 1.04
CA LYS A 197 2.40 -9.15 0.19
C LYS A 197 2.17 -9.67 -1.22
N LYS A 198 3.10 -10.47 -1.75
CA LYS A 198 2.91 -11.21 -3.00
C LYS A 198 1.73 -12.19 -2.96
N SER A 199 1.30 -12.61 -1.77
CA SER A 199 0.17 -13.51 -1.63
C SER A 199 -1.20 -12.85 -1.85
N ILE A 200 -1.32 -11.55 -1.54
CA ILE A 200 -2.62 -10.85 -1.54
C ILE A 200 -2.71 -9.71 -2.55
N CYS A 201 -1.63 -8.94 -2.77
CA CYS A 201 -1.67 -7.76 -3.63
C CYS A 201 -2.14 -8.04 -5.08
N PRO A 202 -1.73 -9.15 -5.75
CA PRO A 202 -2.19 -9.40 -7.12
C PRO A 202 -3.70 -9.57 -7.25
N GLN A 203 -4.38 -10.12 -6.24
CA GLN A 203 -5.83 -10.34 -6.29
C GLN A 203 -6.64 -9.16 -5.75
N THR A 204 -6.12 -8.46 -4.76
CA THR A 204 -6.87 -7.40 -4.07
C THR A 204 -6.72 -6.06 -4.76
N ILE A 205 -5.53 -5.77 -5.27
CA ILE A 205 -5.19 -4.46 -5.87
C ILE A 205 -4.58 -4.58 -7.27
N GLY A 206 -4.53 -5.78 -7.87
CA GLY A 206 -4.08 -5.98 -9.25
C GLY A 206 -2.57 -5.81 -9.48
N PHE A 207 -1.77 -5.61 -8.45
CA PHE A 207 -0.34 -5.34 -8.58
C PHE A 207 0.47 -6.60 -8.85
N ASP A 208 1.20 -6.63 -9.95
CA ASP A 208 2.15 -7.68 -10.25
C ASP A 208 3.30 -7.70 -9.22
N ARG A 209 3.78 -8.92 -8.93
CA ARG A 209 4.87 -9.17 -7.96
C ARG A 209 6.14 -8.36 -8.25
N GLN A 210 6.42 -8.07 -9.51
CA GLN A 210 7.59 -7.27 -9.92
C GLN A 210 7.53 -5.80 -9.47
N HIS A 211 6.34 -5.28 -9.20
CA HIS A 211 6.11 -3.92 -8.70
C HIS A 211 6.20 -3.82 -7.16
N LEU A 212 6.56 -4.91 -6.49
CA LEU A 212 6.77 -4.94 -5.05
C LEU A 212 8.26 -4.87 -4.73
N LEU A 213 8.67 -3.84 -4.01
CA LEU A 213 10.03 -3.63 -3.50
C LEU A 213 10.02 -3.78 -1.97
N GLY A 214 10.91 -4.59 -1.42
CA GLY A 214 10.95 -4.77 0.03
C GLY A 214 12.07 -5.68 0.49
N THR A 215 12.09 -5.93 1.78
CA THR A 215 12.96 -6.92 2.38
C THR A 215 12.55 -8.31 1.89
N CYS A 216 13.50 -9.11 1.43
CA CYS A 216 13.27 -10.49 1.00
C CYS A 216 13.89 -11.48 1.98
N GLN A 217 13.20 -12.56 2.25
CA GLN A 217 13.79 -13.72 2.93
C GLN A 217 14.69 -14.49 1.95
N ALA A 218 15.76 -15.06 2.43
CA ALA A 218 16.63 -15.86 1.58
C ALA A 218 15.90 -17.14 1.14
N LEU A 219 16.12 -17.53 -0.10
CA LEU A 219 15.54 -18.71 -0.72
C LEU A 219 16.66 -19.66 -1.17
N SER A 220 16.53 -20.95 -0.87
CA SER A 220 17.39 -22.00 -1.40
C SER A 220 16.69 -22.71 -2.54
N PRO A 221 17.26 -22.74 -3.76
CA PRO A 221 16.68 -23.47 -4.88
C PRO A 221 16.78 -24.98 -4.69
N VAL A 222 15.72 -25.69 -5.08
CA VAL A 222 15.68 -27.15 -5.16
C VAL A 222 15.33 -27.51 -6.60
N TYR A 223 16.10 -28.40 -7.19
CA TYR A 223 15.98 -28.84 -8.59
C TYR A 223 15.51 -30.30 -8.65
N PRO A 224 14.21 -30.58 -8.56
CA PRO A 224 13.70 -31.94 -8.72
C PRO A 224 13.89 -32.43 -10.16
N LYS A 225 14.15 -33.73 -10.36
CA LYS A 225 14.51 -34.28 -11.68
C LYS A 225 13.46 -34.11 -12.76
N ASP A 226 12.17 -34.15 -12.38
CA ASP A 226 11.05 -34.22 -13.34
C ASP A 226 9.99 -33.11 -13.06
N LYS A 227 10.37 -32.02 -12.39
CA LYS A 227 9.48 -30.89 -12.04
C LYS A 227 10.22 -29.58 -12.17
N GLU A 228 9.46 -28.48 -12.21
CA GLU A 228 10.03 -27.14 -12.11
C GLU A 228 10.80 -26.95 -10.79
N ALA A 229 11.79 -26.06 -10.82
CA ALA A 229 12.52 -25.68 -9.63
C ALA A 229 11.59 -25.11 -8.58
N SER A 230 11.78 -25.51 -7.33
CA SER A 230 11.11 -24.90 -6.18
C SER A 230 12.12 -24.15 -5.31
N PHE A 231 11.61 -23.35 -4.39
CA PHE A 231 12.45 -22.50 -3.55
C PHE A 231 12.04 -22.67 -2.08
N ILE A 232 13.01 -23.00 -1.24
CA ILE A 232 12.79 -23.23 0.19
C ILE A 232 13.17 -21.97 0.96
N ILE A 233 12.26 -21.47 1.79
CA ILE A 233 12.47 -20.30 2.65
C ILE A 233 13.53 -20.61 3.71
N GLN A 234 14.46 -19.68 3.90
CA GLN A 234 15.52 -19.74 4.90
C GLN A 234 15.29 -18.68 5.98
N LYS A 235 15.70 -18.96 7.22
CA LYS A 235 15.64 -18.01 8.34
C LYS A 235 16.72 -16.91 8.26
N SER A 236 16.88 -16.30 7.11
CA SER A 236 17.83 -15.23 6.87
C SER A 236 17.30 -14.24 5.85
N ILE A 237 17.81 -13.03 5.87
CA ILE A 237 17.44 -11.98 4.92
C ILE A 237 18.42 -11.99 3.75
N TYR A 238 17.89 -12.03 2.52
CA TYR A 238 18.68 -11.97 1.29
C TYR A 238 19.17 -10.54 0.98
N GLN A 239 18.36 -9.53 1.29
CA GLN A 239 18.67 -8.13 1.01
C GLN A 239 18.74 -7.33 2.31
N PRO A 240 19.45 -6.18 2.31
CA PRO A 240 19.38 -5.25 3.43
C PRO A 240 17.94 -4.87 3.74
N LYS A 241 17.66 -4.61 5.01
CA LYS A 241 16.35 -4.20 5.49
C LYS A 241 15.87 -2.95 4.72
N ASN A 242 14.67 -3.01 4.17
CA ASN A 242 14.06 -1.97 3.36
C ASN A 242 13.33 -0.94 4.24
N ASP A 243 14.08 -0.16 5.02
CA ASP A 243 13.58 0.81 5.98
C ASP A 243 14.44 2.08 5.95
N GLY A 244 13.86 3.26 6.14
CA GLY A 244 14.56 4.54 6.03
C GLY A 244 15.35 4.65 4.71
N ASP A 245 16.64 4.90 4.80
CA ASP A 245 17.54 4.96 3.63
C ASP A 245 17.62 3.66 2.84
N GLY A 246 17.26 2.52 3.45
CA GLY A 246 17.16 1.25 2.74
C GLY A 246 16.12 1.27 1.64
N LYS A 247 14.98 1.94 1.86
CA LYS A 247 13.94 2.16 0.84
C LYS A 247 14.51 2.90 -0.37
N ASN A 248 15.25 3.99 -0.15
CA ASN A 248 15.85 4.79 -1.22
C ASN A 248 16.85 4.00 -2.06
N LYS A 249 17.72 3.25 -1.39
CA LYS A 249 18.71 2.40 -2.06
C LYS A 249 18.05 1.34 -2.92
N ASN A 250 17.00 0.70 -2.39
CA ASN A 250 16.26 -0.33 -3.11
C ASN A 250 15.52 0.26 -4.31
N ILE A 251 14.81 1.38 -4.13
CA ILE A 251 14.13 2.10 -5.22
C ILE A 251 15.14 2.43 -6.33
N TYR A 252 16.23 3.13 -5.99
CA TYR A 252 17.21 3.56 -7.00
C TYR A 252 17.90 2.38 -7.69
N THR A 253 18.29 1.36 -6.94
CA THR A 253 18.96 0.17 -7.49
C THR A 253 18.04 -0.62 -8.44
N ARG A 254 16.75 -0.70 -8.12
CA ARG A 254 15.78 -1.49 -8.90
C ARG A 254 15.24 -0.72 -10.11
N LEU A 255 15.01 0.58 -9.98
CA LEU A 255 14.36 1.39 -11.00
C LEU A 255 15.37 2.17 -11.86
N GLY A 256 16.56 2.50 -11.33
CA GLY A 256 17.54 3.34 -12.02
C GLY A 256 17.08 4.80 -12.24
N LYS A 257 15.97 5.19 -11.59
CA LYS A 257 15.31 6.49 -11.77
C LYS A 257 14.88 7.06 -10.42
N VAL A 258 14.72 8.38 -10.37
CA VAL A 258 14.12 9.08 -9.22
C VAL A 258 12.62 9.18 -9.45
N PRO A 259 11.78 8.64 -8.54
CA PRO A 259 10.33 8.77 -8.64
C PRO A 259 9.88 10.24 -8.55
N VAL A 260 8.66 10.50 -9.00
CA VAL A 260 8.06 11.84 -8.96
C VAL A 260 6.92 11.96 -7.94
N MET A 261 6.49 10.84 -7.37
CA MET A 261 5.51 10.82 -6.28
C MET A 261 5.90 9.79 -5.23
N ALA A 262 5.75 10.16 -3.95
CA ALA A 262 5.92 9.24 -2.82
C ALA A 262 4.77 9.41 -1.83
N VAL A 263 4.23 8.31 -1.33
CA VAL A 263 3.22 8.29 -0.27
C VAL A 263 3.62 7.29 0.79
N GLY A 264 3.46 7.67 2.06
CA GLY A 264 3.77 6.86 3.21
C GLY A 264 2.99 7.32 4.43
N ASN A 265 3.19 6.69 5.59
CA ASN A 265 2.48 7.05 6.81
C ASN A 265 3.40 7.25 8.02
N THR A 266 4.68 6.93 7.91
CA THR A 266 5.61 7.05 9.03
C THR A 266 6.86 7.84 8.69
N THR A 267 7.60 8.25 9.72
CA THR A 267 8.92 8.89 9.55
C THR A 267 9.95 7.97 8.89
N GLY A 268 9.69 6.65 8.85
CA GLY A 268 10.47 5.69 8.07
C GLY A 268 10.36 5.90 6.55
N ASP A 269 9.36 6.66 6.09
CA ASP A 269 9.12 6.99 4.68
C ASP A 269 9.77 8.30 4.25
N PHE A 270 10.27 9.09 5.20
CA PHE A 270 10.92 10.38 4.89
C PHE A 270 12.07 10.23 3.91
N GLY A 271 12.77 9.08 3.92
CA GLY A 271 13.75 8.77 2.91
C GLY A 271 13.16 8.83 1.50
N MET A 272 12.01 8.17 1.25
CA MET A 272 11.32 8.22 -0.06
C MET A 272 10.88 9.63 -0.42
N PHE A 273 10.39 10.40 0.56
CA PHE A 273 9.96 11.79 0.36
C PHE A 273 11.14 12.68 -0.03
N HIS A 274 12.30 12.53 0.63
CA HIS A 274 13.53 13.24 0.24
C HIS A 274 13.98 12.84 -1.15
N LEU A 275 13.96 11.55 -1.50
CA LEU A 275 14.35 11.09 -2.83
C LEU A 275 13.49 11.76 -3.91
N VAL A 276 12.17 11.75 -3.75
CA VAL A 276 11.22 12.37 -4.68
C VAL A 276 11.45 13.88 -4.78
N SER A 277 11.77 14.55 -3.66
CA SER A 277 12.03 15.99 -3.62
C SER A 277 13.30 16.40 -4.43
N THR A 278 14.15 15.43 -4.81
CA THR A 278 15.30 15.67 -5.71
C THR A 278 14.96 15.53 -7.19
N SER A 279 13.71 15.22 -7.52
CA SER A 279 13.29 15.05 -8.92
C SER A 279 13.44 16.37 -9.69
N LYS A 280 13.93 16.28 -10.93
CA LYS A 280 13.97 17.41 -11.87
C LYS A 280 12.59 17.80 -12.42
N TYR A 281 11.58 16.97 -12.17
CA TYR A 281 10.21 17.18 -12.61
C TYR A 281 9.33 17.72 -11.46
N PRO A 282 8.13 18.22 -11.77
CA PRO A 282 7.11 18.43 -10.73
C PRO A 282 6.94 17.16 -9.91
N HIS A 283 6.96 17.29 -8.58
CA HIS A 283 6.90 16.14 -7.69
C HIS A 283 5.95 16.38 -6.52
N LEU A 284 5.54 15.29 -5.85
CA LEU A 284 4.66 15.34 -4.68
C LEU A 284 5.04 14.26 -3.68
N ALA A 285 5.16 14.63 -2.41
CA ALA A 285 5.26 13.69 -1.30
C ALA A 285 4.10 13.90 -0.32
N MET A 286 3.47 12.81 0.11
CA MET A 286 2.30 12.86 0.99
C MET A 286 2.43 11.85 2.12
N MET A 287 2.11 12.29 3.33
CA MET A 287 2.05 11.48 4.53
C MET A 287 0.60 11.30 4.97
N ILE A 288 0.17 10.06 5.13
CA ILE A 288 -1.11 9.72 5.75
C ILE A 288 -0.93 9.79 7.27
N ASN A 289 -1.74 10.58 7.93
CA ASN A 289 -1.77 10.72 9.38
C ASN A 289 -2.97 9.94 9.95
N HIS A 290 -2.69 9.01 10.86
CA HIS A 290 -3.70 8.15 11.47
C HIS A 290 -4.29 8.78 12.71
N ASP A 291 -5.30 9.64 12.52
CA ASP A 291 -6.00 10.39 13.56
C ASP A 291 -7.48 9.99 13.73
N ASP A 292 -7.92 8.90 13.09
CA ASP A 292 -9.29 8.42 13.10
C ASP A 292 -9.49 7.18 13.99
N GLY A 293 -9.61 7.40 15.28
CA GLY A 293 -9.82 6.33 16.26
C GLY A 293 -11.19 5.67 16.22
N GLU A 294 -12.18 6.26 15.52
CA GLU A 294 -13.52 5.69 15.37
C GLU A 294 -13.54 4.60 14.30
N ARG A 295 -13.01 4.88 13.12
CA ARG A 295 -13.00 3.97 11.97
C ARG A 295 -11.77 3.09 11.90
N GLU A 296 -10.64 3.53 12.52
CA GLU A 296 -9.38 2.83 12.60
C GLU A 296 -8.74 2.98 14.00
N TYR A 297 -7.42 3.07 14.14
CA TYR A 297 -6.67 3.38 15.36
C TYR A 297 -5.95 4.72 15.22
N ILE A 298 -5.86 5.47 16.33
CA ILE A 298 -4.96 6.63 16.40
C ILE A 298 -3.58 6.13 16.80
N TYR A 299 -2.57 6.49 16.06
CA TYR A 299 -1.17 6.24 16.42
C TYR A 299 -0.22 7.28 15.82
N GLU A 300 0.93 7.43 16.48
CA GLU A 300 1.96 8.34 16.04
C GLU A 300 2.72 7.77 14.82
N PRO A 301 3.23 8.63 13.92
CA PRO A 301 3.83 8.20 12.67
C PRO A 301 5.29 7.69 12.85
N TYR A 302 5.54 6.93 13.90
CA TYR A 302 6.83 6.28 14.12
C TYR A 302 6.67 4.97 14.86
N HIS A 303 7.54 4.02 14.54
CA HIS A 303 7.61 2.73 15.22
C HIS A 303 8.86 2.66 16.09
N GLY A 304 8.67 2.55 17.39
CA GLY A 304 9.76 2.45 18.37
C GLY A 304 10.22 3.80 18.91
N THR A 305 11.31 4.37 18.38
CA THR A 305 11.84 5.64 18.88
C THR A 305 10.99 6.82 18.42
N ALA A 306 10.54 7.63 19.38
CA ALA A 306 9.80 8.84 19.09
C ALA A 306 10.64 9.84 18.27
N VAL A 307 10.00 10.44 17.27
CA VAL A 307 10.57 11.50 16.45
C VAL A 307 9.83 12.80 16.77
N PRO A 308 10.33 13.61 17.70
CA PRO A 308 9.68 14.87 18.06
C PRO A 308 9.69 15.83 16.88
N ASN A 309 8.63 16.63 16.74
CA ASN A 309 8.50 17.67 15.71
C ASN A 309 8.57 17.12 14.27
N TRP A 310 8.11 15.89 14.02
CA TRP A 310 8.08 15.31 12.68
C TRP A 310 7.28 16.17 11.68
N GLN A 311 6.27 16.89 12.13
CA GLN A 311 5.48 17.84 11.32
C GLN A 311 6.34 18.99 10.76
N ASP A 312 7.40 19.40 11.47
CA ASP A 312 8.31 20.42 10.96
C ASP A 312 9.02 19.95 9.67
N SER A 313 9.35 18.66 9.60
CA SER A 313 9.92 18.08 8.38
C SER A 313 8.95 18.18 7.19
N LEU A 314 7.66 17.93 7.41
CA LEU A 314 6.65 18.08 6.35
C LEU A 314 6.58 19.53 5.89
N ARG A 315 6.47 20.46 6.82
CA ARG A 315 6.35 21.91 6.53
C ARG A 315 7.57 22.46 5.82
N ILE A 316 8.78 22.15 6.29
CA ILE A 316 10.04 22.67 5.72
C ILE A 316 10.24 22.16 4.29
N ASN A 317 9.85 20.92 4.00
CA ASN A 317 10.03 20.30 2.69
C ASN A 317 8.80 20.41 1.78
N ASN A 318 7.74 21.11 2.19
CA ASN A 318 6.47 21.20 1.47
C ASN A 318 5.83 19.83 1.16
N TRP A 319 5.96 18.87 2.08
CA TRP A 319 5.27 17.60 1.99
C TRP A 319 3.84 17.73 2.53
N ILE A 320 2.91 17.05 1.90
CA ILE A 320 1.49 17.10 2.27
C ILE A 320 1.23 16.16 3.44
N GLN A 321 0.42 16.60 4.41
CA GLN A 321 -0.17 15.74 5.43
C GLN A 321 -1.65 15.52 5.12
N ALA A 322 -2.05 14.26 4.96
CA ALA A 322 -3.45 13.86 4.80
C ALA A 322 -3.95 13.22 6.09
N ASP A 323 -4.76 13.93 6.86
CA ASP A 323 -5.39 13.44 8.09
C ASP A 323 -6.58 12.54 7.73
N MET A 324 -6.55 11.27 8.10
CA MET A 324 -7.60 10.31 7.73
C MET A 324 -8.99 10.76 8.15
N SER A 325 -9.13 11.30 9.36
CA SER A 325 -10.41 11.77 9.89
C SER A 325 -11.07 12.83 9.03
N LYS A 326 -10.27 13.69 8.39
CA LYS A 326 -10.69 14.82 7.58
C LYS A 326 -10.74 14.49 6.09
N GLU A 327 -9.74 13.78 5.59
CA GLU A 327 -9.55 13.59 4.15
C GLU A 327 -10.34 12.39 3.60
N PHE A 328 -10.52 11.31 4.39
CA PHE A 328 -11.19 10.10 3.94
C PHE A 328 -12.69 10.16 4.23
N LYS A 329 -13.51 10.24 3.18
CA LYS A 329 -14.97 10.15 3.27
C LYS A 329 -15.39 8.73 3.60
N THR A 330 -14.81 7.74 2.94
CA THR A 330 -14.96 6.30 3.18
C THR A 330 -13.58 5.73 3.48
N VAL A 331 -13.44 4.85 4.47
CA VAL A 331 -12.14 4.23 4.80
C VAL A 331 -11.99 2.89 4.08
N TRP A 332 -13.00 2.01 4.19
CA TRP A 332 -12.90 0.61 3.75
C TRP A 332 -13.66 0.35 2.45
N LYS A 333 -13.13 -0.53 1.61
CA LYS A 333 -13.66 -0.89 0.30
C LYS A 333 -15.11 -1.37 0.31
N ASN A 334 -15.59 -2.03 1.34
CA ASN A 334 -16.88 -2.73 1.37
C ASN A 334 -17.77 -2.38 2.57
N LYS A 335 -17.53 -1.28 3.25
CA LYS A 335 -18.44 -0.76 4.28
C LYS A 335 -19.16 0.47 3.76
N ASN A 336 -20.41 0.27 3.32
CA ASN A 336 -21.43 1.33 3.19
C ASN A 336 -22.00 1.66 4.55
#